data_50b08e5648bf1218a2fac34d69d31571
#
_entry.id   50b08e5648bf1218a2fac34d69d31571
#
_cell.length_a   1.000
_cell.length_b   1.000
_cell.length_c   1.000
_cell.angle_alpha   90.00
_cell.angle_beta   90.00
_cell.angle_gamma   90.00
#
_symmetry.space_group_name_H-M   'P 1'
#
loop_
_entity.id
_entity.type
_entity.pdbx_description
1 polymer ?
#
loop_
_entity_poly.entity_id
_entity_poly.type
_entity_poly.pdbx_seq_one_letter_code
_entity_poly.pdbx_strand_id
1 'polypeptide(L)'
;AALTPIIVGFGLGIGALAGFLAGAITSGCLMAVFLANSGGAWDNAKKIVEDGAHGGKGSAAHAATVIGDTVGDPFKDTAGPAINPLLKVMNLVSVLIAPSIVGLTLGAGANAGIRYAIALLCLVVVIVAVVVSKRRDLAIGNDDDPDSAIAEEQHPQHHHPAQVSAAHPEAPGFGESSAITQARQMPGGGL
;
A
#
# COMPACT_ATOMS: atom_id res chain seq x y z
N ALA A 1 7.88 -6.71 13.87
CA ALA A 1 7.95 -7.94 13.07
C ALA A 1 8.55 -9.12 13.86
N ALA A 2 9.79 -9.04 14.36
CA ALA A 2 10.45 -10.16 15.06
C ALA A 2 9.79 -10.55 16.39
N LEU A 3 9.34 -9.58 17.19
CA LEU A 3 8.77 -9.84 18.51
C LEU A 3 7.34 -10.38 18.47
N THR A 4 6.56 -10.07 17.44
CA THR A 4 5.16 -10.50 17.35
C THR A 4 5.01 -12.04 17.32
N PRO A 5 5.73 -12.79 16.47
CA PRO A 5 5.66 -14.24 16.50
C PRO A 5 6.16 -14.84 17.82
N ILE A 6 7.11 -14.19 18.51
CA ILE A 6 7.58 -14.63 19.83
C ILE A 6 6.44 -14.50 20.85
N ILE A 7 5.75 -13.36 20.89
CA ILE A 7 4.61 -13.13 21.78
C ILE A 7 3.51 -14.17 21.53
N VAL A 8 3.15 -14.37 20.26
CA VAL A 8 2.09 -15.33 19.87
C VAL A 8 2.51 -16.76 20.22
N GLY A 9 3.73 -17.17 19.86
CA GLY A 9 4.20 -18.53 20.06
C GLY A 9 4.35 -18.89 21.53
N PHE A 10 5.02 -18.09 22.33
CA PHE A 10 5.20 -18.35 23.77
C PHE A 10 3.94 -18.03 24.59
N GLY A 11 3.12 -17.04 24.18
CA GLY A 11 1.87 -16.71 24.87
C GLY A 11 0.77 -17.74 24.60
N LEU A 12 0.47 -18.00 23.34
CA LEU A 12 -0.69 -18.80 22.91
C LEU A 12 -0.34 -20.23 22.47
N GLY A 13 0.95 -20.50 22.19
CA GLY A 13 1.43 -21.83 21.83
C GLY A 13 1.61 -22.03 20.30
N ILE A 14 2.07 -23.26 19.95
CA ILE A 14 2.50 -23.59 18.58
C ILE A 14 1.34 -23.54 17.55
N GLY A 15 0.15 -23.96 17.93
CA GLY A 15 -1.02 -23.92 17.05
C GLY A 15 -1.43 -22.48 16.69
N ALA A 16 -1.39 -21.59 17.67
CA ALA A 16 -1.66 -20.17 17.43
C ALA A 16 -0.58 -19.50 16.56
N LEU A 17 0.69 -19.89 16.76
CA LEU A 17 1.80 -19.43 15.93
C LEU A 17 1.61 -19.86 14.46
N ALA A 18 1.20 -21.11 14.22
CA ALA A 18 0.92 -21.60 12.87
C ALA A 18 -0.23 -20.84 12.20
N GLY A 19 -1.33 -20.62 12.92
CA GLY A 19 -2.45 -19.79 12.44
C GLY A 19 -2.06 -18.35 12.17
N PHE A 20 -1.27 -17.74 13.05
CA PHE A 20 -0.73 -16.41 12.87
C PHE A 20 0.12 -16.30 11.59
N LEU A 21 1.02 -17.26 11.35
CA LEU A 21 1.84 -17.27 10.14
C LEU A 21 1.01 -17.44 8.87
N ALA A 22 0.05 -18.37 8.87
CA ALA A 22 -0.83 -18.56 7.73
C ALA A 22 -1.59 -17.26 7.39
N GLY A 23 -2.15 -16.60 8.39
CA GLY A 23 -2.83 -15.32 8.22
C GLY A 23 -1.90 -14.20 7.74
N ALA A 24 -0.72 -14.06 8.35
CA ALA A 24 0.25 -13.05 8.00
C ALA A 24 0.79 -13.21 6.57
N ILE A 25 1.12 -14.44 6.16
CA ILE A 25 1.61 -14.72 4.81
C ILE A 25 0.50 -14.45 3.78
N THR A 26 -0.71 -14.92 4.02
CA THR A 26 -1.81 -14.75 3.07
C THR A 26 -2.18 -13.28 2.90
N SER A 27 -2.41 -12.57 4.00
CA SER A 27 -2.79 -11.14 3.95
C SER A 27 -1.65 -10.26 3.44
N GLY A 28 -0.41 -10.54 3.87
CA GLY A 28 0.75 -9.77 3.44
C GLY A 28 1.08 -9.99 1.96
N CYS A 29 0.99 -11.21 1.46
CA CYS A 29 1.19 -11.49 0.04
C CYS A 29 0.13 -10.79 -0.82
N LEU A 30 -1.15 -10.90 -0.43
CA LEU A 30 -2.25 -10.23 -1.11
C LEU A 30 -2.05 -8.71 -1.13
N MET A 31 -1.69 -8.12 0.01
CA MET A 31 -1.46 -6.68 0.11
C MET A 31 -0.25 -6.23 -0.71
N ALA A 32 0.84 -6.98 -0.71
CA ALA A 32 2.03 -6.66 -1.52
C ALA A 32 1.71 -6.64 -3.01
N VAL A 33 0.98 -7.64 -3.50
CA VAL A 33 0.54 -7.72 -4.91
C VAL A 33 -0.43 -6.57 -5.22
N PHE A 34 -1.39 -6.29 -4.34
CA PHE A 34 -2.35 -5.20 -4.52
C PHE A 34 -1.64 -3.84 -4.62
N LEU A 35 -0.75 -3.51 -3.69
CA LEU A 35 -0.05 -2.23 -3.68
C LEU A 35 0.87 -2.07 -4.90
N ALA A 36 1.63 -3.11 -5.26
CA ALA A 36 2.51 -3.07 -6.42
C ALA A 36 1.73 -2.88 -7.72
N ASN A 37 0.62 -3.61 -7.89
CA ASN A 37 -0.17 -3.53 -9.12
C ASN A 37 -0.99 -2.24 -9.22
N SER A 38 -1.57 -1.76 -8.12
CA SER A 38 -2.33 -0.52 -8.14
C SER A 38 -1.44 0.69 -8.40
N GLY A 39 -0.25 0.76 -7.79
CA GLY A 39 0.74 1.79 -8.08
C GLY A 39 1.24 1.72 -9.53
N GLY A 40 1.55 0.51 -10.01
CA GLY A 40 1.96 0.29 -11.40
C GLY A 40 0.90 0.63 -12.44
N ALA A 41 -0.38 0.50 -12.09
CA ALA A 41 -1.48 0.89 -12.98
C ALA A 41 -1.49 2.40 -13.25
N TRP A 42 -1.25 3.23 -12.24
CA TRP A 42 -1.16 4.69 -12.41
C TRP A 42 0.05 5.12 -13.23
N ASP A 43 1.21 4.51 -13.02
CA ASP A 43 2.41 4.74 -13.83
C ASP A 43 2.15 4.41 -15.32
N ASN A 44 1.52 3.28 -15.59
CA ASN A 44 1.15 2.90 -16.95
C ASN A 44 0.10 3.83 -17.55
N ALA A 45 -0.91 4.24 -16.80
CA ALA A 45 -1.93 5.19 -17.25
C ALA A 45 -1.30 6.53 -17.64
N LYS A 46 -0.36 7.04 -16.84
CA LYS A 46 0.39 8.26 -17.15
C LYS A 46 1.16 8.12 -18.47
N LYS A 47 1.89 7.01 -18.66
CA LYS A 47 2.65 6.76 -19.90
C LYS A 47 1.74 6.72 -21.13
N ILE A 48 0.59 6.04 -21.05
CA ILE A 48 -0.38 5.99 -22.15
C ILE A 48 -0.87 7.39 -22.55
N VAL A 49 -1.14 8.25 -21.55
CA VAL A 49 -1.53 9.64 -21.83
C VAL A 49 -0.37 10.43 -22.40
N GLU A 50 0.85 10.27 -21.89
CA GLU A 50 2.05 10.94 -22.41
C GLU A 50 2.37 10.55 -23.86
N ASP A 51 2.04 9.33 -24.27
CA ASP A 51 2.18 8.83 -25.63
C ASP A 51 1.12 9.37 -26.60
N GLY A 52 0.20 10.22 -26.11
CA GLY A 52 -0.75 10.96 -26.94
C GLY A 52 -2.23 10.57 -26.75
N ALA A 53 -2.54 9.54 -25.92
CA ALA A 53 -3.92 9.21 -25.62
C ALA A 53 -4.59 10.33 -24.80
N HIS A 54 -5.92 10.48 -24.93
CA HIS A 54 -6.74 11.42 -24.15
C HIS A 54 -6.23 12.87 -24.12
N GLY A 55 -5.60 13.31 -25.21
CA GLY A 55 -5.12 14.69 -25.37
C GLY A 55 -3.64 14.90 -25.08
N GLY A 56 -2.90 13.84 -24.69
CA GLY A 56 -1.45 13.88 -24.50
C GLY A 56 -0.96 14.73 -23.33
N LYS A 57 0.33 15.04 -23.36
CA LYS A 57 0.97 15.88 -22.34
C LYS A 57 0.34 17.26 -22.24
N GLY A 58 0.08 17.70 -21.00
CA GLY A 58 -0.55 19.02 -20.73
C GLY A 58 -2.07 18.99 -20.72
N SER A 59 -2.71 17.87 -21.05
CA SER A 59 -4.17 17.71 -20.94
C SER A 59 -4.64 17.57 -19.49
N ALA A 60 -5.94 17.73 -19.25
CA ALA A 60 -6.54 17.44 -17.94
C ALA A 60 -6.36 15.97 -17.54
N ALA A 61 -6.40 15.04 -18.50
CA ALA A 61 -6.11 13.63 -18.28
C ALA A 61 -4.66 13.42 -17.83
N HIS A 62 -3.69 14.11 -18.43
CA HIS A 62 -2.29 14.07 -18.00
C HIS A 62 -2.14 14.55 -16.56
N ALA A 63 -2.72 15.69 -16.19
CA ALA A 63 -2.66 16.20 -14.83
C ALA A 63 -3.24 15.19 -13.81
N ALA A 64 -4.38 14.58 -14.12
CA ALA A 64 -4.99 13.56 -13.25
C ALA A 64 -4.13 12.31 -13.10
N THR A 65 -3.51 11.82 -14.19
CA THR A 65 -2.63 10.64 -14.13
C THR A 65 -1.31 10.92 -13.43
N VAL A 66 -0.76 12.14 -13.51
CA VAL A 66 0.41 12.56 -12.72
C VAL A 66 0.11 12.52 -11.23
N ILE A 67 -1.05 13.02 -10.79
CA ILE A 67 -1.46 12.94 -9.38
C ILE A 67 -1.60 11.47 -8.95
N GLY A 68 -2.25 10.64 -9.76
CA GLY A 68 -2.39 9.21 -9.49
C GLY A 68 -1.05 8.48 -9.38
N ASP A 69 -0.12 8.76 -10.26
CA ASP A 69 1.24 8.20 -10.26
C ASP A 69 2.02 8.64 -9.01
N THR A 70 1.98 9.92 -8.65
CA THR A 70 2.60 10.45 -7.42
C THR A 70 2.08 9.75 -6.16
N VAL A 71 0.78 9.45 -6.11
CA VAL A 71 0.18 8.68 -5.00
C VAL A 71 0.53 7.20 -5.08
N GLY A 72 0.63 6.65 -6.29
CA GLY A 72 0.92 5.24 -6.55
C GLY A 72 2.38 4.86 -6.31
N ASP A 73 3.33 5.76 -6.51
CA ASP A 73 4.77 5.49 -6.36
C ASP A 73 5.15 4.97 -4.96
N PRO A 74 4.72 5.56 -3.84
CA PRO A 74 4.98 5.01 -2.51
C PRO A 74 4.42 3.60 -2.32
N PHE A 75 3.31 3.27 -2.96
CA PHE A 75 2.74 1.93 -2.89
C PHE A 75 3.54 0.91 -3.70
N LYS A 76 3.92 1.26 -4.92
CA LYS A 76 4.68 0.41 -5.84
C LYS A 76 6.11 0.20 -5.36
N ASP A 77 6.81 1.28 -5.04
CA ASP A 77 8.26 1.28 -4.86
C ASP A 77 8.69 1.10 -3.38
N THR A 78 7.82 1.39 -2.42
CA THR A 78 8.13 1.32 -0.99
C THR A 78 7.27 0.30 -0.25
N ALA A 79 5.97 0.50 -0.17
CA ALA A 79 5.10 -0.30 0.68
C ALA A 79 4.99 -1.75 0.19
N GLY A 80 4.78 -1.98 -1.11
CA GLY A 80 4.73 -3.31 -1.69
C GLY A 80 6.01 -4.11 -1.46
N PRO A 81 7.19 -3.62 -1.87
CA PRO A 81 8.46 -4.29 -1.64
C PRO A 81 8.84 -4.48 -0.17
N ALA A 82 8.45 -3.56 0.74
CA ALA A 82 8.77 -3.66 2.16
C ALA A 82 8.03 -4.81 2.88
N ILE A 83 6.84 -5.18 2.42
CA ILE A 83 6.07 -6.30 3.01
C ILE A 83 6.80 -7.63 2.86
N ASN A 84 7.49 -7.87 1.74
CA ASN A 84 8.15 -9.13 1.46
C ASN A 84 9.27 -9.47 2.48
N PRO A 85 10.27 -8.61 2.76
CA PRO A 85 11.25 -8.87 3.81
C PRO A 85 10.61 -8.94 5.21
N LEU A 86 9.53 -8.19 5.48
CA LEU A 86 8.80 -8.26 6.73
C LEU A 86 8.25 -9.68 6.99
N LEU A 87 7.57 -10.26 6.00
CA LEU A 87 7.05 -11.63 6.07
C LEU A 87 8.16 -12.67 6.23
N LYS A 88 9.30 -12.48 5.54
CA LYS A 88 10.45 -13.39 5.66
C LYS A 88 11.03 -13.40 7.08
N VAL A 89 11.18 -12.23 7.70
CA VAL A 89 11.66 -12.12 9.08
C VAL A 89 10.68 -12.80 10.04
N MET A 90 9.38 -12.55 9.92
CA MET A 90 8.37 -13.19 10.76
C MET A 90 8.38 -14.71 10.63
N ASN A 91 8.47 -15.23 9.41
CA ASN A 91 8.54 -16.66 9.15
C ASN A 91 9.82 -17.28 9.72
N LEU A 92 10.99 -16.67 9.47
CA LEU A 92 12.27 -17.16 9.97
C LEU A 92 12.30 -17.23 11.51
N VAL A 93 11.87 -16.16 12.19
CA VAL A 93 11.79 -16.13 13.65
C VAL A 93 10.87 -17.24 14.16
N SER A 94 9.70 -17.41 13.54
CA SER A 94 8.72 -18.42 13.94
C SER A 94 9.27 -19.84 13.84
N VAL A 95 9.97 -20.16 12.75
CA VAL A 95 10.60 -21.48 12.57
C VAL A 95 11.69 -21.71 13.60
N LEU A 96 12.51 -20.69 13.90
CA LEU A 96 13.60 -20.82 14.89
C LEU A 96 13.08 -21.03 16.32
N ILE A 97 11.95 -20.40 16.69
CA ILE A 97 11.40 -20.52 18.06
C ILE A 97 10.49 -21.73 18.24
N ALA A 98 10.00 -22.34 17.17
CA ALA A 98 9.04 -23.46 17.24
C ALA A 98 9.53 -24.64 18.12
N PRO A 99 10.77 -25.15 17.98
CA PRO A 99 11.26 -26.21 18.85
C PRO A 99 11.26 -25.83 20.34
N SER A 100 11.63 -24.59 20.66
CA SER A 100 11.63 -24.08 22.05
C SER A 100 10.23 -24.01 22.63
N ILE A 101 9.25 -23.59 21.84
CA ILE A 101 7.84 -23.55 22.27
C ILE A 101 7.32 -24.95 22.55
N VAL A 102 7.62 -25.90 21.67
CA VAL A 102 7.23 -27.32 21.86
C VAL A 102 7.88 -27.90 23.09
N GLY A 103 9.19 -27.68 23.28
CA GLY A 103 9.92 -28.15 24.46
C GLY A 103 9.39 -27.61 25.78
N LEU A 104 9.04 -26.34 25.83
CA LEU A 104 8.45 -25.70 27.02
C LEU A 104 6.96 -25.99 27.23
N THR A 105 6.28 -26.58 26.24
CA THR A 105 4.85 -26.92 26.33
C THR A 105 4.60 -28.39 26.61
N LEU A 106 5.33 -29.29 25.93
CA LEU A 106 5.08 -30.73 25.91
C LEU A 106 6.25 -31.55 26.41
N GLY A 107 7.44 -30.99 26.61
CA GLY A 107 8.64 -31.70 27.01
C GLY A 107 8.75 -31.96 28.52
N ALA A 108 9.74 -32.76 28.92
CA ALA A 108 10.08 -32.99 30.32
C ALA A 108 10.50 -31.72 31.08
N GLY A 109 10.84 -30.65 30.37
CA GLY A 109 11.12 -29.31 30.88
C GLY A 109 9.95 -28.34 30.75
N ALA A 110 8.71 -28.80 30.61
CA ALA A 110 7.54 -27.95 30.48
C ALA A 110 7.45 -26.96 31.65
N ASN A 111 7.58 -25.68 31.34
CA ASN A 111 7.55 -24.60 32.32
C ASN A 111 6.71 -23.43 31.79
N ALA A 112 5.44 -23.41 32.20
CA ALA A 112 4.51 -22.38 31.82
C ALA A 112 4.95 -21.00 32.31
N GLY A 113 5.62 -20.91 33.47
CA GLY A 113 6.13 -19.66 34.02
C GLY A 113 7.17 -18.99 33.13
N ILE A 114 8.16 -19.74 32.66
CA ILE A 114 9.19 -19.24 31.74
C ILE A 114 8.56 -18.80 30.41
N ARG A 115 7.64 -19.60 29.88
CA ARG A 115 6.97 -19.31 28.63
C ARG A 115 6.21 -17.98 28.66
N TYR A 116 5.39 -17.79 29.71
CA TYR A 116 4.64 -16.54 29.87
C TYR A 116 5.52 -15.35 30.23
N ALA A 117 6.61 -15.56 30.97
CA ALA A 117 7.58 -14.50 31.26
C ALA A 117 8.23 -13.96 30.00
N ILE A 118 8.64 -14.84 29.05
CA ILE A 118 9.19 -14.44 27.76
C ILE A 118 8.14 -13.64 26.95
N ALA A 119 6.91 -14.17 26.87
CA ALA A 119 5.84 -13.49 26.13
C ALA A 119 5.54 -12.11 26.71
N LEU A 120 5.46 -11.99 28.03
CA LEU A 120 5.19 -10.74 28.72
C LEU A 120 6.32 -9.72 28.52
N LEU A 121 7.57 -10.17 28.64
CA LEU A 121 8.74 -9.31 28.40
C LEU A 121 8.72 -8.73 26.99
N CYS A 122 8.52 -9.57 25.98
CA CYS A 122 8.42 -9.12 24.58
C CYS A 122 7.25 -8.17 24.37
N LEU A 123 6.10 -8.42 24.99
CA LEU A 123 4.93 -7.56 24.92
C LEU A 123 5.21 -6.18 25.52
N VAL A 124 5.84 -6.13 26.69
CA VAL A 124 6.23 -4.87 27.34
C VAL A 124 7.18 -4.07 26.46
N VAL A 125 8.18 -4.72 25.86
CA VAL A 125 9.11 -4.06 24.92
C VAL A 125 8.36 -3.45 23.74
N VAL A 126 7.40 -4.17 23.15
CA VAL A 126 6.60 -3.67 22.04
C VAL A 126 5.74 -2.47 22.48
N ILE A 127 5.08 -2.56 23.64
CA ILE A 127 4.25 -1.46 24.16
C ILE A 127 5.11 -0.22 24.40
N VAL A 128 6.26 -0.38 25.05
CA VAL A 128 7.18 0.75 25.32
C VAL A 128 7.65 1.37 24.00
N ALA A 129 8.05 0.55 23.03
CA ALA A 129 8.48 1.03 21.73
C ALA A 129 7.38 1.83 21.00
N VAL A 130 6.14 1.35 21.03
CA VAL A 130 4.99 2.05 20.42
C VAL A 130 4.68 3.35 21.17
N VAL A 131 4.70 3.34 22.51
CA VAL A 131 4.45 4.55 23.33
C VAL A 131 5.52 5.59 23.08
N VAL A 132 6.80 5.20 23.07
CA VAL A 132 7.92 6.11 22.78
C VAL A 132 7.83 6.66 21.37
N SER A 133 7.49 5.80 20.39
CA SER A 133 7.31 6.23 18.98
C SER A 133 6.18 7.24 18.83
N LYS A 134 5.05 7.03 19.50
CA LYS A 134 3.92 7.98 19.48
C LYS A 134 4.17 9.28 20.22
N ARG A 135 5.09 9.28 21.20
CA ARG A 135 5.44 10.49 21.96
C ARG A 135 6.51 11.34 21.27
N ARG A 136 7.15 10.81 20.25
CA ARG A 136 8.03 11.62 19.38
C ARG A 136 7.13 12.33 18.39
N ASP A 137 6.78 13.59 18.70
CA ASP A 137 6.21 14.49 17.71
C ASP A 137 7.21 14.55 16.56
N LEU A 138 6.79 14.03 15.42
CA LEU A 138 7.48 14.30 14.17
C LEU A 138 7.26 15.79 13.93
N ALA A 139 8.25 16.60 14.23
CA ALA A 139 8.33 17.99 13.81
C ALA A 139 8.49 18.00 12.27
N ILE A 140 7.42 17.65 11.57
CA ILE A 140 7.26 17.82 10.14
C ILE A 140 6.56 19.16 9.98
N GLY A 141 7.36 20.20 9.66
CA GLY A 141 6.88 21.55 9.41
C GLY A 141 6.68 22.33 10.72
N ASN A 142 7.77 22.85 11.27
CA ASN A 142 7.65 24.10 11.98
C ASN A 142 7.34 25.16 10.91
N ASP A 143 6.17 25.77 11.00
CA ASP A 143 5.76 26.92 10.18
C ASP A 143 6.63 28.17 10.42
N ASP A 144 7.76 28.02 11.11
CA ASP A 144 8.75 29.06 11.38
C ASP A 144 9.91 29.06 10.40
N ASP A 145 9.79 28.39 9.25
CA ASP A 145 10.80 28.51 8.20
C ASP A 145 10.66 29.89 7.54
N PRO A 146 11.64 30.79 7.71
CA PRO A 146 11.58 32.13 7.13
C PRO A 146 11.48 32.12 5.61
N ASP A 147 11.81 31.00 4.96
CA ASP A 147 11.64 30.81 3.51
C ASP A 147 10.18 30.56 3.10
N SER A 148 9.29 30.14 4.01
CA SER A 148 7.85 30.00 3.71
C SER A 148 7.18 31.36 3.50
N ALA A 149 7.60 32.37 4.22
CA ALA A 149 7.11 33.74 4.06
C ALA A 149 7.50 34.36 2.71
N ILE A 150 8.64 33.97 2.15
CA ILE A 150 9.13 34.46 0.85
C ILE A 150 8.37 33.79 -0.31
N ALA A 151 7.94 32.53 -0.12
CA ALA A 151 7.16 31.80 -1.13
C ALA A 151 5.72 32.33 -1.27
N GLU A 152 5.14 32.83 -0.17
CA GLU A 152 3.78 33.39 -0.19
C GLU A 152 3.76 34.79 -0.81
N GLU A 153 4.85 35.57 -0.71
CA GLU A 153 4.96 36.90 -1.30
C GLU A 153 5.24 36.85 -2.82
N GLN A 154 5.74 35.73 -3.35
CA GLN A 154 6.02 35.54 -4.78
C GLN A 154 4.85 34.93 -5.59
N HIS A 155 3.72 34.65 -4.96
CA HIS A 155 2.50 34.25 -5.66
C HIS A 155 1.54 35.44 -5.75
N PRO A 156 1.63 36.27 -6.80
CA PRO A 156 0.63 37.31 -7.02
C PRO A 156 -0.71 36.61 -7.19
N GLN A 157 -1.65 36.93 -6.31
CA GLN A 157 -3.04 36.52 -6.43
C GLN A 157 -3.56 36.99 -7.80
N HIS A 158 -3.51 36.12 -8.79
CA HIS A 158 -4.32 36.29 -9.98
C HIS A 158 -5.77 36.18 -9.53
N HIS A 159 -6.35 37.35 -9.16
CA HIS A 159 -7.79 37.51 -9.17
C HIS A 159 -8.28 37.15 -10.56
N HIS A 160 -8.79 35.96 -10.73
CA HIS A 160 -9.64 35.62 -11.84
C HIS A 160 -10.99 36.33 -11.57
N PRO A 161 -11.38 37.34 -12.38
CA PRO A 161 -12.75 37.81 -12.33
C PRO A 161 -13.64 36.66 -12.81
N ALA A 162 -14.60 36.30 -11.95
CA ALA A 162 -15.63 35.34 -12.28
C ALA A 162 -16.41 35.82 -13.53
N GLN A 163 -16.19 35.18 -14.65
CA GLN A 163 -17.13 35.14 -15.75
C GLN A 163 -17.58 33.68 -15.92
N VAL A 164 -18.55 33.32 -15.11
CA VAL A 164 -19.42 32.19 -15.40
C VAL A 164 -20.35 32.62 -16.51
N SER A 165 -19.97 32.36 -17.73
CA SER A 165 -20.93 32.34 -18.86
C SER A 165 -21.25 30.86 -19.09
N ALA A 166 -22.52 30.56 -18.83
CA ALA A 166 -23.12 29.29 -19.14
C ALA A 166 -23.09 29.02 -20.64
N ALA A 167 -22.35 28.04 -21.07
CA ALA A 167 -22.60 27.27 -22.28
C ALA A 167 -22.06 25.86 -22.04
N HIS A 168 -22.92 24.95 -21.62
CA HIS A 168 -22.71 23.53 -21.76
C HIS A 168 -22.67 23.23 -23.28
N PRO A 169 -21.55 22.75 -23.84
CA PRO A 169 -21.65 21.99 -25.07
C PRO A 169 -22.12 20.59 -24.71
N GLU A 170 -23.22 20.18 -25.33
CA GLU A 170 -23.72 18.80 -25.27
C GLU A 170 -22.59 17.83 -25.53
N ALA A 171 -22.51 16.81 -24.64
CA ALA A 171 -21.62 15.68 -24.83
C ALA A 171 -21.96 15.03 -26.19
N PRO A 172 -20.95 14.78 -27.04
CA PRO A 172 -21.20 14.03 -28.28
C PRO A 172 -21.68 12.63 -27.87
N GLY A 173 -22.87 12.28 -28.32
CA GLY A 173 -23.44 10.96 -28.13
C GLY A 173 -22.45 9.90 -28.55
N PHE A 174 -22.31 8.86 -27.74
CA PHE A 174 -21.63 7.63 -28.10
C PHE A 174 -22.31 7.07 -29.36
N GLY A 175 -21.81 7.45 -30.52
CA GLY A 175 -22.15 6.79 -31.75
C GLY A 175 -21.66 5.35 -31.67
N GLU A 176 -22.61 4.43 -31.81
CA GLU A 176 -22.33 3.01 -31.95
C GLU A 176 -21.23 2.82 -32.99
N SER A 177 -20.14 2.19 -32.55
CA SER A 177 -19.02 1.84 -33.38
C SER A 177 -19.50 0.97 -34.54
N SER A 178 -19.47 1.53 -35.76
CA SER A 178 -19.77 0.86 -37.02
C SER A 178 -18.90 -0.38 -37.31
N ALA A 179 -17.99 -0.74 -36.40
CA ALA A 179 -17.16 -1.94 -36.51
C ALA A 179 -17.91 -3.26 -36.17
N ILE A 180 -19.02 -3.19 -35.40
CA ILE A 180 -19.78 -4.40 -35.05
C ILE A 180 -20.73 -4.81 -36.18
N THR A 181 -21.12 -3.88 -37.04
CA THR A 181 -22.05 -4.17 -38.15
C THR A 181 -21.37 -4.87 -39.34
N GLN A 182 -20.07 -4.70 -39.53
CA GLN A 182 -19.32 -5.37 -40.64
C GLN A 182 -18.99 -6.83 -40.39
N ALA A 183 -18.94 -7.28 -39.13
CA ALA A 183 -18.68 -8.71 -38.83
C ALA A 183 -19.88 -9.63 -39.09
N ARG A 184 -21.06 -9.09 -39.36
CA ARG A 184 -22.30 -9.88 -39.56
C ARG A 184 -22.66 -10.13 -41.01
N GLN A 185 -21.86 -9.66 -41.96
CA GLN A 185 -22.12 -9.81 -43.40
C GLN A 185 -21.06 -10.62 -44.17
N MET A 186 -20.44 -11.60 -43.56
CA MET A 186 -19.71 -12.59 -44.35
C MET A 186 -20.63 -13.74 -44.72
N PRO A 187 -20.87 -14.01 -46.02
CA PRO A 187 -21.67 -15.13 -46.44
C PRO A 187 -20.91 -16.41 -46.17
N GLY A 188 -21.60 -17.41 -45.61
CA GLY A 188 -21.09 -18.74 -45.40
C GLY A 188 -20.64 -19.37 -46.72
N GLY A 189 -19.35 -19.63 -46.82
CA GLY A 189 -18.77 -20.51 -47.83
C GLY A 189 -18.75 -21.93 -47.29
N GLY A 190 -19.60 -22.79 -47.80
CA GLY A 190 -19.58 -24.21 -47.55
C GLY A 190 -18.38 -24.90 -48.19
N LEU A 191 -17.88 -25.90 -47.54
CA LEU A 191 -17.57 -27.28 -47.91
C LEU A 191 -16.91 -27.94 -46.72
#